data_22fc0868c120f8f582283039b79a0d9d
#
_entry.id   22fc0868c120f8f582283039b79a0d9d
#
_cell.length_a   1.000
_cell.length_b   1.000
_cell.length_c   1.000
_cell.angle_alpha   90.00
_cell.angle_beta   90.00
_cell.angle_gamma   90.00
#
_symmetry.space_group_name_H-M   'P 1'
#
loop_
_entity.id
_entity.type
_entity.pdbx_description
1 polymer ?
#
loop_
_entity_poly.entity_id
_entity_poly.type
_entity_poly.pdbx_seq_one_letter_code
_entity_poly.pdbx_strand_id
1 'polypeptide(L)'
;PRDLVKLLTLAAKKANERKHSIIKSSDLESVFEEYSQGRLQDTINEYRSELPDIERLVLGMKPNKSQKRASQNYIYSKDKLFQKIRNIQERGEFKWASGASAKVEELATFLFKINFITARKFLPDGSIDRLYFEENRYLSNKFMDFGYDWEVHPAFRWALQPDNPMSVFEELDINN
;
A
#
# COMPACT_ATOMS: atom_id res chain seq x y z
N PRO A 1 13.17 8.91 -2.46
CA PRO A 1 14.58 8.59 -2.24
C PRO A 1 14.82 7.71 -1.03
N ARG A 2 14.22 8.01 0.16
CA ARG A 2 14.46 7.27 1.42
C ARG A 2 14.10 5.78 1.31
N ASP A 3 12.96 5.48 0.70
CA ASP A 3 12.48 4.10 0.53
C ASP A 3 13.38 3.29 -0.40
N LEU A 4 13.86 3.90 -1.49
CA LEU A 4 14.79 3.26 -2.41
C LEU A 4 16.13 2.95 -1.73
N VAL A 5 16.65 3.88 -0.93
CA VAL A 5 17.90 3.68 -0.17
C VAL A 5 17.75 2.51 0.79
N LYS A 6 16.64 2.42 1.55
CA LYS A 6 16.37 1.33 2.48
C LYS A 6 16.31 -0.02 1.75
N LEU A 7 15.57 -0.09 0.65
CA LEU A 7 15.45 -1.31 -0.16
C LEU A 7 16.81 -1.76 -0.71
N LEU A 8 17.57 -0.84 -1.31
CA LEU A 8 18.90 -1.15 -1.85
C LEU A 8 19.90 -1.55 -0.77
N THR A 9 19.81 -0.96 0.42
CA THR A 9 20.65 -1.35 1.57
C THR A 9 20.38 -2.79 2.00
N LEU A 10 19.10 -3.18 2.10
CA LEU A 10 18.72 -4.56 2.40
C LEU A 10 19.19 -5.53 1.32
N ALA A 11 19.01 -5.16 0.04
CA ALA A 11 19.44 -5.98 -1.08
C ALA A 11 20.96 -6.14 -1.16
N ALA A 12 21.73 -5.07 -0.88
CA ALA A 12 23.18 -5.12 -0.82
C ALA A 12 23.67 -6.03 0.30
N LYS A 13 23.05 -5.95 1.49
CA LYS A 13 23.34 -6.88 2.58
C LYS A 13 23.09 -8.33 2.17
N LYS A 14 21.96 -8.58 1.51
CA LYS A 14 21.58 -9.91 1.04
C LYS A 14 22.53 -10.45 -0.04
N ALA A 15 22.93 -9.60 -0.99
CA ALA A 15 23.93 -9.94 -2.00
C ALA A 15 25.28 -10.32 -1.35
N ASN A 16 25.72 -9.55 -0.35
CA ASN A 16 26.96 -9.84 0.38
C ASN A 16 26.90 -11.18 1.13
N GLU A 17 25.78 -11.48 1.82
CA GLU A 17 25.53 -12.78 2.48
C GLU A 17 25.64 -13.95 1.50
N ARG A 18 25.16 -13.76 0.26
CA ARG A 18 25.20 -14.74 -0.83
C ARG A 18 26.52 -14.73 -1.62
N LYS A 19 27.48 -13.89 -1.23
CA LYS A 19 28.76 -13.70 -1.93
C LYS A 19 28.61 -13.26 -3.39
N HIS A 20 27.57 -12.48 -3.69
CA HIS A 20 27.41 -11.85 -4.99
C HIS A 20 28.24 -10.56 -5.05
N SER A 21 28.93 -10.34 -6.17
CA SER A 21 29.72 -9.11 -6.42
C SER A 21 28.84 -7.92 -6.82
N ILE A 22 27.60 -8.18 -7.24
CA ILE A 22 26.60 -7.18 -7.63
C ILE A 22 25.24 -7.59 -7.04
N ILE A 23 24.36 -6.61 -6.84
CA ILE A 23 22.97 -6.91 -6.42
C ILE A 23 22.24 -7.53 -7.62
N LYS A 24 21.71 -8.74 -7.44
CA LYS A 24 20.89 -9.45 -8.42
C LYS A 24 19.41 -9.24 -8.15
N SER A 25 18.53 -9.48 -9.13
CA SER A 25 17.08 -9.44 -8.97
C SER A 25 16.62 -10.34 -7.80
N SER A 26 17.20 -11.54 -7.67
CA SER A 26 16.89 -12.47 -6.58
C SER A 26 17.27 -11.96 -5.18
N ASP A 27 18.21 -11.03 -5.07
CA ASP A 27 18.56 -10.39 -3.80
C ASP A 27 17.53 -9.33 -3.44
N LEU A 28 17.07 -8.55 -4.43
CA LEU A 28 15.97 -7.61 -4.26
C LEU A 28 14.67 -8.34 -3.87
N GLU A 29 14.28 -9.36 -4.62
CA GLU A 29 13.07 -10.16 -4.37
C GLU A 29 13.04 -10.72 -2.95
N SER A 30 14.16 -11.26 -2.48
CA SER A 30 14.26 -11.87 -1.15
C SER A 30 14.13 -10.88 0.02
N VAL A 31 14.20 -9.58 -0.22
CA VAL A 31 14.11 -8.55 0.83
C VAL A 31 12.84 -7.69 0.72
N PHE A 32 12.01 -7.90 -0.31
CA PHE A 32 10.77 -7.12 -0.49
C PHE A 32 9.80 -7.28 0.68
N GLU A 33 9.67 -8.48 1.23
CA GLU A 33 8.79 -8.72 2.38
C GLU A 33 9.28 -7.96 3.61
N GLU A 34 10.55 -8.11 3.97
CA GLU A 34 11.17 -7.40 5.10
C GLU A 34 11.05 -5.89 4.92
N TYR A 35 11.34 -5.39 3.72
CA TYR A 35 11.19 -3.98 3.39
C TYR A 35 9.74 -3.50 3.57
N SER A 36 8.78 -4.23 3.02
CA SER A 36 7.36 -3.88 3.06
C SER A 36 6.80 -3.90 4.48
N GLN A 37 7.15 -4.91 5.28
CA GLN A 37 6.79 -4.99 6.70
C GLN A 37 7.37 -3.83 7.50
N GLY A 38 8.66 -3.54 7.30
CA GLY A 38 9.30 -2.40 7.94
C GLY A 38 8.67 -1.07 7.54
N ARG A 39 8.31 -0.89 6.26
CA ARG A 39 7.64 0.32 5.77
C ARG A 39 6.25 0.48 6.37
N LEU A 40 5.49 -0.62 6.47
CA LEU A 40 4.18 -0.62 7.10
C LEU A 40 4.27 -0.24 8.58
N GLN A 41 5.23 -0.84 9.32
CA GLN A 41 5.44 -0.55 10.73
C GLN A 41 5.88 0.90 10.97
N ASP A 42 6.79 1.42 10.14
CA ASP A 42 7.22 2.83 10.19
C ASP A 42 6.00 3.76 10.01
N THR A 43 5.13 3.48 9.04
CA THR A 43 3.92 4.25 8.78
C THR A 43 2.94 4.20 9.96
N ILE A 44 2.71 3.02 10.53
CA ILE A 44 1.86 2.87 11.73
C ILE A 44 2.40 3.70 12.89
N ASN A 45 3.70 3.63 13.14
CA ASN A 45 4.34 4.35 14.25
C ASN A 45 4.29 5.88 14.04
N GLU A 46 4.50 6.35 12.81
CA GLU A 46 4.49 7.77 12.47
C GLU A 46 3.11 8.41 12.67
N TYR A 47 2.04 7.69 12.30
CA TYR A 47 0.69 8.27 12.27
C TYR A 47 -0.23 7.78 13.39
N ARG A 48 0.23 6.92 14.30
CA ARG A 48 -0.57 6.46 15.45
C ARG A 48 -1.00 7.59 16.38
N SER A 49 -0.22 8.67 16.45
CA SER A 49 -0.57 9.86 17.23
C SER A 49 -1.74 10.65 16.63
N GLU A 50 -2.01 10.55 15.33
CA GLU A 50 -3.13 11.21 14.64
C GLU A 50 -4.38 10.29 14.60
N LEU A 51 -4.17 9.01 14.27
CA LEU A 51 -5.21 7.97 14.24
C LEU A 51 -4.75 6.76 15.09
N PRO A 52 -5.15 6.63 16.38
CA PRO A 52 -4.66 5.56 17.24
C PRO A 52 -4.86 4.15 16.69
N ASP A 53 -5.97 3.89 15.99
CA ASP A 53 -6.31 2.60 15.38
C ASP A 53 -5.81 2.45 13.93
N ILE A 54 -4.82 3.23 13.49
CA ILE A 54 -4.28 3.18 12.13
C ILE A 54 -3.89 1.76 11.70
N GLU A 55 -3.32 0.98 12.60
CA GLU A 55 -2.92 -0.41 12.33
C GLU A 55 -4.11 -1.24 11.83
N ARG A 56 -5.27 -1.13 12.48
CA ARG A 56 -6.49 -1.83 12.07
C ARG A 56 -6.98 -1.35 10.69
N LEU A 57 -6.84 -0.06 10.39
CA LEU A 57 -7.20 0.49 9.08
C LEU A 57 -6.32 -0.07 7.97
N VAL A 58 -4.99 0.04 8.10
CA VAL A 58 -4.06 -0.38 7.05
C VAL A 58 -4.02 -1.90 6.88
N LEU A 59 -4.07 -2.67 7.97
CA LEU A 59 -4.15 -4.13 7.90
C LEU A 59 -5.51 -4.60 7.36
N GLY A 60 -6.58 -3.87 7.60
CA GLY A 60 -7.90 -4.12 7.04
C GLY A 60 -7.95 -4.00 5.51
N MET A 61 -6.97 -3.34 4.89
CA MET A 61 -6.84 -3.25 3.43
C MET A 61 -6.31 -4.53 2.77
N LYS A 62 -5.94 -5.55 3.55
CA LYS A 62 -5.59 -6.87 3.00
C LYS A 62 -6.70 -7.40 2.08
N PRO A 63 -6.35 -8.04 0.95
CA PRO A 63 -7.29 -8.78 0.13
C PRO A 63 -7.99 -9.88 0.93
N ASN A 64 -9.24 -10.18 0.60
CA ASN A 64 -9.93 -11.32 1.21
C ASN A 64 -9.29 -12.63 0.77
N LYS A 65 -9.33 -13.67 1.63
CA LYS A 65 -8.75 -15.00 1.36
C LYS A 65 -9.29 -15.66 0.07
N SER A 66 -10.52 -15.32 -0.33
CA SER A 66 -11.14 -15.79 -1.57
C SER A 66 -10.73 -15.00 -2.81
N GLN A 67 -10.16 -13.83 -2.63
CA GLN A 67 -9.62 -13.03 -3.71
C GLN A 67 -8.20 -13.51 -3.97
N LYS A 68 -8.04 -14.32 -5.00
CA LYS A 68 -6.71 -14.72 -5.44
C LYS A 68 -5.87 -13.48 -5.75
N ARG A 69 -4.63 -13.55 -5.49
CA ARG A 69 -3.50 -12.62 -5.38
C ARG A 69 -3.18 -11.72 -6.57
N ALA A 70 -4.08 -11.51 -7.51
CA ALA A 70 -3.84 -10.63 -8.65
C ALA A 70 -3.58 -9.18 -8.17
N SER A 71 -2.70 -8.48 -8.85
CA SER A 71 -2.43 -7.05 -8.63
C SER A 71 -3.71 -6.20 -8.61
N GLN A 72 -4.76 -6.65 -9.28
CA GLN A 72 -6.10 -6.08 -9.28
C GLN A 72 -6.78 -6.04 -7.91
N ASN A 73 -6.38 -6.88 -6.94
CA ASN A 73 -6.97 -6.92 -5.59
C ASN A 73 -6.56 -5.73 -4.72
N TYR A 74 -5.60 -4.93 -5.17
CA TYR A 74 -5.15 -3.71 -4.51
C TYR A 74 -5.67 -2.44 -5.20
N ILE A 75 -6.53 -2.60 -6.22
CA ILE A 75 -7.09 -1.51 -7.02
C ILE A 75 -8.56 -1.37 -6.70
N TYR A 76 -8.98 -0.15 -6.43
CA TYR A 76 -10.33 0.19 -6.01
C TYR A 76 -10.85 1.36 -6.83
N SER A 77 -12.06 1.23 -7.37
CA SER A 77 -12.84 2.43 -7.68
C SER A 77 -13.18 3.15 -6.37
N LYS A 78 -13.59 4.42 -6.45
CA LYS A 78 -14.00 5.20 -5.27
C LYS A 78 -15.00 4.45 -4.40
N ASP A 79 -16.06 3.89 -5.01
CA ASP A 79 -17.12 3.21 -4.27
C ASP A 79 -16.61 1.93 -3.60
N LYS A 80 -15.76 1.16 -4.28
CA LYS A 80 -15.11 -0.03 -3.72
C LYS A 80 -14.18 0.30 -2.58
N LEU A 81 -13.43 1.40 -2.68
CA LEU A 81 -12.57 1.88 -1.58
C LEU A 81 -13.41 2.24 -0.35
N PHE A 82 -14.46 3.03 -0.55
CA PHE A 82 -15.37 3.41 0.53
C PHE A 82 -16.07 2.20 1.15
N GLN A 83 -16.53 1.25 0.34
CA GLN A 83 -17.11 0.02 0.85
C GLN A 83 -16.10 -0.81 1.65
N LYS A 84 -14.85 -0.90 1.18
CA LYS A 84 -13.77 -1.59 1.92
C LYS A 84 -13.54 -0.95 3.28
N ILE A 85 -13.49 0.39 3.36
CA ILE A 85 -13.31 1.13 4.62
C ILE A 85 -14.53 0.94 5.55
N ARG A 86 -15.76 0.99 5.02
CA ARG A 86 -16.98 0.70 5.81
C ARG A 86 -16.92 -0.69 6.45
N ASN A 87 -16.56 -1.72 5.68
CA ASN A 87 -16.44 -3.08 6.21
C ASN A 87 -15.37 -3.20 7.32
N ILE A 88 -14.33 -2.36 7.28
CA ILE A 88 -13.34 -2.29 8.36
C ILE A 88 -13.94 -1.59 9.59
N GLN A 89 -14.76 -0.55 9.39
CA GLN A 89 -15.45 0.18 10.46
C GLN A 89 -16.54 -0.67 11.16
N GLU A 90 -17.14 -1.65 10.50
CA GLU A 90 -18.08 -2.60 11.11
C GLU A 90 -17.48 -3.36 12.31
N ARG A 91 -16.15 -3.49 12.35
CA ARG A 91 -15.43 -4.13 13.47
C ARG A 91 -15.10 -3.17 14.61
N GLY A 92 -15.49 -1.91 14.52
CA GLY A 92 -15.28 -0.87 15.50
C GLY A 92 -15.10 0.51 14.85
N GLU A 93 -15.65 1.52 15.49
CA GLU A 93 -15.52 2.91 15.08
C GLU A 93 -14.05 3.35 15.11
N PHE A 94 -13.67 4.21 14.17
CA PHE A 94 -12.38 4.91 14.21
C PHE A 94 -12.56 6.29 14.82
N LYS A 95 -11.64 6.65 15.70
CA LYS A 95 -11.60 7.99 16.32
C LYS A 95 -10.24 8.62 16.08
N TRP A 96 -10.27 9.88 15.71
CA TRP A 96 -9.07 10.72 15.68
C TRP A 96 -8.53 10.92 17.10
N ALA A 97 -7.26 11.31 17.22
CA ALA A 97 -6.67 11.66 18.52
C ALA A 97 -7.45 12.76 19.28
N SER A 98 -8.19 13.60 18.56
CA SER A 98 -9.12 14.58 19.15
C SER A 98 -10.35 13.98 19.81
N GLY A 99 -10.58 12.66 19.68
CA GLY A 99 -11.80 11.97 20.12
C GLY A 99 -12.97 12.02 19.14
N ALA A 100 -12.88 12.78 18.06
CA ALA A 100 -13.91 12.87 17.03
C ALA A 100 -13.96 11.58 16.19
N SER A 101 -15.20 11.13 15.87
CA SER A 101 -15.41 9.99 14.97
C SER A 101 -14.90 10.28 13.58
N ALA A 102 -14.16 9.33 13.00
CA ALA A 102 -13.62 9.45 11.66
C ALA A 102 -14.62 8.91 10.62
N LYS A 103 -14.99 9.74 9.66
CA LYS A 103 -15.85 9.35 8.53
C LYS A 103 -15.08 8.57 7.49
N VAL A 104 -15.79 7.79 6.66
CA VAL A 104 -15.21 6.99 5.56
C VAL A 104 -14.36 7.84 4.62
N GLU A 105 -14.88 9.00 4.23
CA GLU A 105 -14.21 9.94 3.33
C GLU A 105 -12.93 10.51 3.94
N GLU A 106 -12.96 10.78 5.24
CA GLU A 106 -11.80 11.28 5.99
C GLU A 106 -10.71 10.20 6.10
N LEU A 107 -11.11 8.95 6.37
CA LEU A 107 -10.17 7.82 6.41
C LEU A 107 -9.56 7.55 5.03
N ALA A 108 -10.34 7.63 3.96
CA ALA A 108 -9.82 7.49 2.60
C ALA A 108 -8.84 8.62 2.25
N THR A 109 -9.19 9.88 2.59
CA THR A 109 -8.31 11.04 2.45
C THR A 109 -7.02 10.87 3.25
N PHE A 110 -7.14 10.36 4.46
CA PHE A 110 -5.99 10.10 5.33
C PHE A 110 -5.05 9.03 4.74
N LEU A 111 -5.59 7.91 4.23
CA LEU A 111 -4.80 6.90 3.54
C LEU A 111 -4.03 7.47 2.33
N PHE A 112 -4.62 8.40 1.60
CA PHE A 112 -3.95 9.10 0.50
C PHE A 112 -2.87 10.07 1.02
N LYS A 113 -3.20 10.88 2.06
CA LYS A 113 -2.26 11.81 2.71
C LYS A 113 -0.98 11.14 3.20
N ILE A 114 -1.08 9.94 3.76
CA ILE A 114 0.07 9.17 4.26
C ILE A 114 0.75 8.32 3.17
N ASN A 115 0.37 8.51 1.91
CA ASN A 115 0.85 7.73 0.76
C ASN A 115 0.67 6.20 0.90
N PHE A 116 -0.31 5.76 1.69
CA PHE A 116 -0.67 4.34 1.77
C PHE A 116 -1.45 3.90 0.53
N ILE A 117 -2.29 4.78 -0.01
CA ILE A 117 -2.90 4.62 -1.33
C ILE A 117 -2.42 5.73 -2.27
N THR A 118 -2.42 5.43 -3.56
CA THR A 118 -2.13 6.38 -4.64
C THR A 118 -3.30 6.43 -5.61
N ALA A 119 -3.52 7.59 -6.23
CA ALA A 119 -4.47 7.68 -7.32
C ALA A 119 -3.80 7.16 -8.61
N ARG A 120 -4.56 6.44 -9.44
CA ARG A 120 -4.09 5.92 -10.72
C ARG A 120 -5.10 6.14 -11.82
N LYS A 121 -4.63 6.33 -13.04
CA LYS A 121 -5.46 6.48 -14.24
C LYS A 121 -4.81 5.75 -15.41
N PHE A 122 -5.61 5.01 -16.16
CA PHE A 122 -5.19 4.52 -17.47
C PHE A 122 -5.21 5.65 -18.48
N LEU A 123 -4.10 5.82 -19.18
CA LEU A 123 -4.00 6.75 -20.29
C LEU A 123 -4.35 6.05 -21.60
N PRO A 124 -4.71 6.83 -22.66
CA PRO A 124 -5.09 6.27 -23.96
C PRO A 124 -4.01 5.43 -24.63
N ASP A 125 -2.74 5.65 -24.31
CA ASP A 125 -1.58 4.91 -24.80
C ASP A 125 -1.36 3.57 -24.06
N GLY A 126 -2.22 3.22 -23.10
CA GLY A 126 -2.12 2.02 -22.28
C GLY A 126 -1.18 2.17 -21.06
N SER A 127 -0.51 3.29 -20.90
CA SER A 127 0.31 3.57 -19.73
C SER A 127 -0.56 3.88 -18.49
N ILE A 128 0.05 3.80 -17.31
CA ILE A 128 -0.61 4.09 -16.05
C ILE A 128 0.03 5.33 -15.44
N ASP A 129 -0.76 6.38 -15.34
CA ASP A 129 -0.42 7.58 -14.58
C ASP A 129 -0.73 7.37 -13.09
N ARG A 130 0.22 7.71 -12.23
CA ARG A 130 0.10 7.61 -10.76
C ARG A 130 0.35 8.95 -10.13
N LEU A 131 -0.59 9.36 -9.29
CA LEU A 131 -0.53 10.62 -8.58
C LEU A 131 -0.36 10.37 -7.08
N TYR A 132 0.62 11.04 -6.49
CA TYR A 132 0.92 11.01 -5.06
C TYR A 132 0.36 12.25 -4.38
N PHE A 133 0.09 12.15 -3.07
CA PHE A 133 -0.51 13.25 -2.30
C PHE A 133 0.30 14.55 -2.40
N GLU A 134 1.63 14.46 -2.32
CA GLU A 134 2.50 15.63 -2.33
C GLU A 134 2.39 16.44 -3.63
N GLU A 135 2.13 15.75 -4.75
CA GLU A 135 1.99 16.35 -6.07
C GLU A 135 0.57 16.86 -6.32
N ASN A 136 -0.43 16.25 -5.68
CA ASN A 136 -1.83 16.47 -5.98
C ASN A 136 -2.71 16.56 -4.72
N ARG A 137 -2.36 17.48 -3.82
CA ARG A 137 -3.08 17.71 -2.54
C ARG A 137 -4.55 18.07 -2.73
N TYR A 138 -4.93 18.65 -3.87
CA TYR A 138 -6.32 18.99 -4.17
C TYR A 138 -7.23 17.76 -4.31
N LEU A 139 -6.73 16.60 -4.67
CA LEU A 139 -7.49 15.35 -4.71
C LEU A 139 -7.97 14.92 -3.32
N SER A 140 -7.27 15.31 -2.25
CA SER A 140 -7.65 14.98 -0.88
C SER A 140 -8.84 15.80 -0.38
N ASN A 141 -8.98 17.06 -0.84
CA ASN A 141 -10.06 17.96 -0.41
C ASN A 141 -11.42 17.62 -1.03
N LYS A 142 -11.38 16.90 -2.14
CA LYS A 142 -12.57 16.45 -2.85
C LYS A 142 -12.26 15.06 -3.34
N PHE A 143 -12.55 14.03 -2.58
CA PHE A 143 -12.53 12.64 -3.02
C PHE A 143 -13.57 12.46 -4.15
N MET A 144 -13.42 13.32 -5.16
CA MET A 144 -14.33 13.45 -6.27
C MET A 144 -13.86 12.62 -7.45
N ASP A 145 -14.80 12.36 -8.29
CA ASP A 145 -14.71 11.53 -9.47
C ASP A 145 -13.97 12.28 -10.60
N PHE A 146 -12.63 12.35 -10.46
CA PHE A 146 -11.76 12.83 -11.53
C PHE A 146 -11.36 11.70 -12.49
N GLY A 147 -12.09 10.58 -12.45
CA GLY A 147 -11.81 9.42 -13.29
C GLY A 147 -10.52 8.68 -12.87
N TYR A 148 -10.14 8.79 -11.60
CA TYR A 148 -9.06 8.02 -11.01
C TYR A 148 -9.59 6.82 -10.24
N ASP A 149 -8.92 5.70 -10.39
CA ASP A 149 -8.96 4.59 -9.42
C ASP A 149 -7.94 4.82 -8.31
N TRP A 150 -8.06 4.05 -7.25
CA TRP A 150 -7.17 4.10 -6.10
C TRP A 150 -6.46 2.76 -5.97
N GLU A 151 -5.17 2.78 -5.70
CA GLU A 151 -4.43 1.54 -5.46
C GLU A 151 -3.61 1.63 -4.19
N VAL A 152 -3.48 0.50 -3.48
CA VAL A 152 -2.51 0.40 -2.39
C VAL A 152 -1.11 0.55 -2.99
N HIS A 153 -0.33 1.45 -2.41
CA HIS A 153 1.03 1.72 -2.88
C HIS A 153 1.87 0.42 -2.88
N PRO A 154 2.61 0.12 -3.95
CA PRO A 154 3.36 -1.14 -4.09
C PRO A 154 4.26 -1.49 -2.89
N ALA A 155 4.84 -0.48 -2.21
CA ALA A 155 5.68 -0.68 -1.05
C ALA A 155 5.01 -1.41 0.13
N PHE A 156 3.67 -1.42 0.21
CA PHE A 156 2.92 -2.05 1.29
C PHE A 156 2.32 -3.40 0.92
N ARG A 157 2.26 -3.73 -0.40
CA ARG A 157 1.52 -4.90 -0.86
C ARG A 157 2.05 -6.21 -0.31
N TRP A 158 3.38 -6.34 -0.17
CA TRP A 158 4.01 -7.53 0.38
C TRP A 158 3.65 -7.77 1.85
N ALA A 159 3.62 -6.71 2.67
CA ALA A 159 3.19 -6.79 4.07
C ALA A 159 1.70 -7.12 4.22
N LEU A 160 0.90 -6.88 3.18
CA LEU A 160 -0.52 -7.13 3.16
C LEU A 160 -0.90 -8.48 2.53
N GLN A 161 0.08 -9.30 2.15
CA GLN A 161 -0.17 -10.64 1.61
C GLN A 161 -0.74 -11.56 2.69
N PRO A 162 -1.67 -12.46 2.36
CA PRO A 162 -2.06 -13.52 3.27
C PRO A 162 -0.99 -14.62 3.28
N ASP A 163 -0.51 -14.93 4.45
CA ASP A 163 0.22 -16.11 4.96
C ASP A 163 1.13 -17.00 4.07
N ASN A 164 1.33 -16.75 2.79
CA ASN A 164 2.30 -17.49 1.97
C ASN A 164 3.02 -16.60 0.96
N PRO A 165 4.23 -16.10 1.29
CA PRO A 165 5.03 -15.24 0.41
C PRO A 165 5.42 -15.92 -0.92
N MET A 166 5.69 -17.23 -0.90
CA MET A 166 6.19 -17.96 -2.08
C MET A 166 5.23 -17.94 -3.27
N SER A 167 3.93 -17.90 -3.01
CA SER A 167 2.92 -17.88 -4.08
C SER A 167 2.77 -16.52 -4.78
N VAL A 168 3.45 -15.49 -4.30
CA VAL A 168 3.54 -14.18 -4.97
C VAL A 168 4.55 -14.25 -6.11
N PHE A 169 5.61 -15.02 -5.93
CA PHE A 169 6.64 -15.20 -6.96
C PHE A 169 6.13 -16.04 -8.15
N GLU A 170 5.28 -17.03 -7.88
CA GLU A 170 4.67 -17.87 -8.94
C GLU A 170 3.76 -17.06 -9.88
N GLU A 171 3.18 -15.93 -9.40
CA GLU A 171 2.35 -15.05 -10.24
C GLU A 171 3.16 -13.91 -10.92
N LEU A 172 4.38 -13.65 -10.45
CA LEU A 172 5.31 -12.72 -11.08
C LEU A 172 6.19 -13.41 -12.13
N ASP A 173 6.02 -14.71 -12.34
CA ASP A 173 6.59 -15.43 -13.48
C ASP A 173 5.98 -14.83 -14.75
N ILE A 174 6.56 -13.72 -15.14
CA ILE A 174 6.36 -13.08 -16.43
C ILE A 174 6.90 -14.11 -17.42
N ASN A 175 5.99 -14.81 -18.05
CA ASN A 175 6.31 -15.67 -19.17
C ASN A 175 7.28 -14.93 -20.09
N ASN A 176 8.50 -15.43 -20.15
CA ASN A 176 9.46 -15.13 -21.22
C ASN A 176 8.85 -15.49 -22.57
#